data_75a1e95a534b9d189c8a482cf48cb915
#
_entry.id   75a1e95a534b9d189c8a482cf48cb915
#
_cell.length_a   1.000
_cell.length_b   1.000
_cell.length_c   1.000
_cell.angle_alpha   90.00
_cell.angle_beta   90.00
_cell.angle_gamma   90.00
#
_symmetry.space_group_name_H-M   'P 1'
#
loop_
_entity.id
_entity.type
_entity.pdbx_description
1 polymer ?
#
loop_
_entity_poly.entity_id
_entity_poly.type
_entity_poly.pdbx_seq_one_letter_code
_entity_poly.pdbx_strand_id
1 'polypeptide(L)'
;MKRIILSLSLILCVMTIRAAVKVDRIDPANWFVGMKNTSLQLMVYGENIRQADVTTDYDGVKIDSIVRLDSPNYLLVYLNLEGVKPGEMTLNFKNGKAVKKVKYELKAREKRGEERMGFTNADVLYMLMPDRFADGNPDNNDIKGMNPYKTDRSQPSLRHGGDLEGIRRHLDYFKELGVTALWFTPVLENNSPGGSYHGYATTDYYRVDPRFGTNDEYRRLTDEAHAKGLKIVMDMIFNHCGFEHPWIKDMPSKDWLNTPEWLYDRKDKTKAEVNRKYMQTTYKLTPTVDPYASAIDLKETVDGWFVPSMPDLNQRNPHVIRYLIQNSIWWIETVGIDGIRMDTYPYADADAMALWMKTIDEEYPNFNVVGETWVSDPPYTAAWQKDSKISQRNSYLKTVMDFSFHAKINQAKYENTDGSGNGMNRIYENFVYDYLYPNPSSVMAFVENHDTDRFLGNGRDTTALKQAMAILLTVKRIPQLYYGTEILMNGTKEKTDGYVRKDFPGGFPGDDHNAFTAGGRTPEENAMFTWLSRLLHWRQGNDVITKGSQTQFIPYNGVYVIARRYNGKNVMTVVNGTGRTTVFAVKRYAEVIGHNTEAKDVLTDRTVSLTDDTQLEPRKVMILEF
;
A
#
# COMPACT_ATOMS: atom_id res chain seq x y z
N MET A 1 -36.27 75.98 41.84
CA MET A 1 -35.18 75.09 41.44
C MET A 1 -35.83 73.89 40.75
N LYS A 2 -35.86 73.91 39.43
CA LYS A 2 -36.40 72.82 38.60
C LYS A 2 -35.16 72.02 38.03
N ARG A 3 -35.02 70.77 38.41
CA ARG A 3 -34.01 69.86 37.85
C ARG A 3 -34.54 69.27 36.55
N ILE A 4 -33.88 69.56 35.45
CA ILE A 4 -34.12 68.97 34.16
C ILE A 4 -33.26 67.70 34.11
N ILE A 5 -33.91 66.55 34.03
CA ILE A 5 -33.23 65.25 33.80
C ILE A 5 -33.13 65.02 32.28
N LEU A 6 -31.90 65.05 31.76
CA LEU A 6 -31.61 64.79 30.34
C LEU A 6 -31.34 63.27 30.20
N SER A 7 -32.33 62.57 29.64
CA SER A 7 -32.15 61.12 29.31
C SER A 7 -31.38 60.99 28.01
N LEU A 8 -30.16 60.59 28.11
CA LEU A 8 -29.29 60.22 26.95
C LEU A 8 -29.62 58.79 26.54
N SER A 9 -30.38 58.59 25.49
CA SER A 9 -30.61 57.29 24.88
C SER A 9 -29.38 56.91 24.03
N LEU A 10 -28.54 56.01 24.55
CA LEU A 10 -27.42 55.47 23.82
C LEU A 10 -27.96 54.38 22.87
N ILE A 11 -28.14 54.73 21.59
CA ILE A 11 -28.42 53.75 20.54
C ILE A 11 -27.12 53.02 20.26
N LEU A 12 -26.98 51.82 20.83
CA LEU A 12 -25.88 50.89 20.52
C LEU A 12 -26.14 50.34 19.11
N CYS A 13 -25.57 51.00 18.10
CA CYS A 13 -25.53 50.46 16.75
C CYS A 13 -24.54 49.28 16.74
N VAL A 14 -25.03 48.07 16.96
CA VAL A 14 -24.25 46.85 16.76
C VAL A 14 -23.98 46.76 15.26
N MET A 15 -22.88 47.38 14.82
CA MET A 15 -22.33 47.05 13.50
C MET A 15 -21.89 45.60 13.54
N THR A 16 -22.73 44.70 13.09
CA THR A 16 -22.30 43.36 12.73
C THR A 16 -21.32 43.51 11.59
N ILE A 17 -20.04 43.53 11.91
CA ILE A 17 -18.96 43.35 10.93
C ILE A 17 -19.20 41.95 10.33
N ARG A 18 -19.90 41.93 9.20
CA ARG A 18 -20.07 40.67 8.44
C ARG A 18 -18.72 40.33 7.83
N ALA A 19 -18.10 39.32 8.38
CA ALA A 19 -16.85 38.78 7.84
C ALA A 19 -17.04 38.45 6.35
N ALA A 20 -16.04 38.80 5.55
CA ALA A 20 -16.00 38.38 4.15
C ALA A 20 -16.05 36.84 4.07
N VAL A 21 -16.75 36.29 3.09
CA VAL A 21 -16.77 34.86 2.86
C VAL A 21 -15.36 34.44 2.42
N LYS A 22 -14.74 33.56 3.19
CA LYS A 22 -13.39 33.05 2.90
C LYS A 22 -13.50 31.58 2.53
N VAL A 23 -12.87 31.20 1.42
CA VAL A 23 -12.69 29.81 0.98
C VAL A 23 -11.20 29.61 0.83
N ASP A 24 -10.61 28.81 1.70
CA ASP A 24 -9.17 28.54 1.72
C ASP A 24 -8.83 27.25 0.97
N ARG A 25 -9.74 26.26 1.00
CA ARG A 25 -9.54 24.94 0.41
C ARG A 25 -10.85 24.29 -0.02
N ILE A 26 -10.81 23.54 -1.11
CA ILE A 26 -11.86 22.63 -1.56
C ILE A 26 -11.19 21.28 -1.87
N ASP A 27 -11.70 20.21 -1.26
CA ASP A 27 -11.28 18.83 -1.53
C ASP A 27 -12.42 18.01 -2.16
N PRO A 28 -12.14 17.30 -3.26
CA PRO A 28 -10.97 17.40 -4.12
C PRO A 28 -10.87 18.75 -4.83
N ALA A 29 -9.65 19.16 -5.23
CA ALA A 29 -9.41 20.47 -5.87
C ALA A 29 -9.96 20.57 -7.30
N ASN A 30 -10.21 19.45 -7.94
CA ASN A 30 -10.89 19.28 -9.23
C ASN A 30 -11.57 17.91 -9.26
N TRP A 31 -12.40 17.66 -10.26
CA TRP A 31 -13.05 16.35 -10.42
C TRP A 31 -13.14 15.95 -11.89
N PHE A 32 -13.57 14.71 -12.13
CA PHE A 32 -13.71 14.15 -13.46
C PHE A 32 -15.18 13.84 -13.75
N VAL A 33 -15.66 14.19 -14.95
CA VAL A 33 -17.02 13.87 -15.40
C VAL A 33 -17.08 12.50 -16.08
N GLY A 34 -18.28 11.93 -16.16
CA GLY A 34 -18.49 10.62 -16.78
C GLY A 34 -18.15 9.44 -15.87
N MET A 35 -18.15 9.65 -14.55
CA MET A 35 -18.11 8.59 -13.56
C MET A 35 -19.44 7.84 -13.50
N LYS A 36 -19.43 6.54 -13.16
CA LYS A 36 -20.65 5.77 -12.89
C LYS A 36 -21.40 6.34 -11.70
N ASN A 37 -20.69 6.70 -10.64
CA ASN A 37 -21.27 7.46 -9.54
C ASN A 37 -21.17 8.96 -9.85
N THR A 38 -22.31 9.57 -10.20
CA THR A 38 -22.39 10.98 -10.59
C THR A 38 -22.41 11.95 -9.42
N SER A 39 -22.55 11.47 -8.18
CA SER A 39 -22.58 12.31 -6.97
C SER A 39 -21.16 12.65 -6.52
N LEU A 40 -20.86 13.94 -6.40
CA LEU A 40 -19.59 14.49 -5.92
C LEU A 40 -19.79 15.23 -4.59
N GLN A 41 -19.04 14.86 -3.55
CA GLN A 41 -18.90 15.60 -2.31
C GLN A 41 -17.72 16.56 -2.42
N LEU A 42 -17.93 17.84 -2.24
CA LEU A 42 -16.88 18.84 -2.05
C LEU A 42 -16.79 19.18 -0.55
N MET A 43 -15.62 18.98 0.04
CA MET A 43 -15.32 19.45 1.38
C MET A 43 -14.68 20.84 1.28
N VAL A 44 -15.39 21.85 1.75
CA VAL A 44 -14.97 23.25 1.70
C VAL A 44 -14.51 23.68 3.07
N TYR A 45 -13.30 24.23 3.15
CA TYR A 45 -12.73 24.83 4.35
C TYR A 45 -12.50 26.32 4.18
N GLY A 46 -12.84 27.09 5.19
CA GLY A 46 -12.63 28.53 5.26
C GLY A 46 -13.23 29.12 6.52
N GLU A 47 -12.72 30.24 6.97
CA GLU A 47 -13.20 30.89 8.20
C GLU A 47 -14.71 31.18 8.13
N ASN A 48 -15.49 30.61 9.04
CA ASN A 48 -16.97 30.74 9.15
C ASN A 48 -17.74 30.34 7.87
N ILE A 49 -17.17 29.48 7.01
CA ILE A 49 -17.78 29.06 5.73
C ILE A 49 -19.10 28.31 5.92
N ARG A 50 -19.31 27.67 7.07
CA ARG A 50 -20.55 26.95 7.43
C ARG A 50 -21.82 27.75 7.16
N GLN A 51 -21.77 29.08 7.28
CA GLN A 51 -22.92 29.95 7.10
C GLN A 51 -23.23 30.27 5.63
N ALA A 52 -22.36 29.89 4.71
CA ALA A 52 -22.56 30.22 3.31
C ALA A 52 -23.64 29.36 2.66
N ASP A 53 -24.41 29.97 1.78
CA ASP A 53 -25.18 29.30 0.74
C ASP A 53 -24.30 29.16 -0.50
N VAL A 54 -24.48 28.06 -1.23
CA VAL A 54 -23.66 27.76 -2.42
C VAL A 54 -24.57 27.66 -3.64
N THR A 55 -24.19 28.31 -4.73
CA THR A 55 -24.88 28.21 -6.01
C THR A 55 -23.87 28.06 -7.16
N THR A 56 -24.32 27.47 -8.24
CA THR A 56 -23.61 27.44 -9.53
C THR A 56 -24.62 27.56 -10.66
N ASP A 57 -24.20 28.13 -11.77
CA ASP A 57 -24.97 28.28 -13.01
C ASP A 57 -24.38 27.40 -14.13
N TYR A 58 -23.44 26.51 -13.80
CA TYR A 58 -22.82 25.61 -14.77
C TYR A 58 -23.83 24.58 -15.31
N ASP A 59 -23.92 24.51 -16.64
CA ASP A 59 -24.91 23.69 -17.34
C ASP A 59 -24.87 22.21 -16.92
N GLY A 60 -26.01 21.68 -16.56
CA GLY A 60 -26.20 20.30 -16.10
C GLY A 60 -25.85 20.04 -14.64
N VAL A 61 -25.09 20.89 -13.97
CA VAL A 61 -24.73 20.69 -12.55
C VAL A 61 -25.89 21.03 -11.63
N LYS A 62 -26.23 20.12 -10.72
CA LYS A 62 -27.22 20.35 -9.67
C LYS A 62 -26.55 20.27 -8.29
N ILE A 63 -26.94 21.15 -7.38
CA ILE A 63 -26.56 21.04 -5.96
C ILE A 63 -27.67 20.24 -5.27
N ASP A 64 -27.34 18.98 -4.92
CA ASP A 64 -28.31 18.09 -4.26
C ASP A 64 -28.51 18.47 -2.80
N SER A 65 -27.42 18.82 -2.10
CA SER A 65 -27.49 19.22 -0.71
C SER A 65 -26.26 20.01 -0.25
N ILE A 66 -26.46 20.77 0.83
CA ILE A 66 -25.39 21.46 1.55
C ILE A 66 -25.46 21.01 3.01
N VAL A 67 -24.37 20.35 3.49
CA VAL A 67 -24.28 19.86 4.86
C VAL A 67 -23.37 20.79 5.67
N ARG A 68 -23.93 21.35 6.74
CA ARG A 68 -23.24 22.26 7.66
C ARG A 68 -22.70 21.44 8.83
N LEU A 69 -21.38 21.23 8.85
CA LEU A 69 -20.73 20.41 9.88
C LEU A 69 -20.69 21.11 11.24
N ASP A 70 -20.21 20.44 12.28
CA ASP A 70 -20.14 21.00 13.64
C ASP A 70 -19.19 22.20 13.72
N SER A 71 -18.02 22.09 13.10
CA SER A 71 -17.09 23.21 12.99
C SER A 71 -17.68 24.34 12.14
N PRO A 72 -17.55 25.61 12.55
CA PRO A 72 -17.99 26.76 11.74
C PRO A 72 -17.18 26.90 10.45
N ASN A 73 -16.05 26.23 10.33
CA ASN A 73 -15.09 26.39 9.25
C ASN A 73 -15.20 25.30 8.15
N TYR A 74 -16.17 24.38 8.28
CA TYR A 74 -16.39 23.32 7.29
C TYR A 74 -17.81 23.31 6.73
N LEU A 75 -17.89 23.08 5.43
CA LEU A 75 -19.13 22.94 4.68
C LEU A 75 -18.95 21.81 3.66
N LEU A 76 -19.92 20.89 3.56
CA LEU A 76 -19.95 19.92 2.48
C LEU A 76 -20.99 20.33 1.43
N VAL A 77 -20.61 20.27 0.16
CA VAL A 77 -21.50 20.53 -0.98
C VAL A 77 -21.59 19.27 -1.81
N TYR A 78 -22.78 18.73 -1.96
CA TYR A 78 -23.04 17.57 -2.80
C TYR A 78 -23.56 18.03 -4.15
N LEU A 79 -22.86 17.65 -5.20
CA LEU A 79 -23.18 17.94 -6.59
C LEU A 79 -23.62 16.67 -7.30
N ASN A 80 -24.60 16.81 -8.20
CA ASN A 80 -24.90 15.78 -9.20
C ASN A 80 -24.30 16.21 -10.53
N LEU A 81 -23.50 15.34 -11.11
CA LEU A 81 -22.75 15.56 -12.36
C LEU A 81 -23.26 14.66 -13.51
N GLU A 82 -24.51 14.17 -13.43
CA GLU A 82 -25.09 13.33 -14.49
C GLU A 82 -25.20 14.11 -15.81
N GLY A 83 -24.52 13.59 -16.85
CA GLY A 83 -24.53 14.21 -18.18
C GLY A 83 -23.74 15.51 -18.30
N VAL A 84 -23.06 15.95 -17.24
CA VAL A 84 -22.25 17.18 -17.23
C VAL A 84 -21.05 17.06 -18.16
N LYS A 85 -20.74 18.11 -18.90
CA LYS A 85 -19.55 18.20 -19.77
C LYS A 85 -18.33 18.72 -19.00
N PRO A 86 -17.10 18.40 -19.45
CA PRO A 86 -15.89 18.99 -18.87
C PRO A 86 -15.85 20.51 -19.07
N GLY A 87 -15.26 21.24 -18.13
CA GLY A 87 -15.06 22.69 -18.20
C GLY A 87 -14.81 23.32 -16.84
N GLU A 88 -14.70 24.64 -16.80
CA GLU A 88 -14.50 25.42 -15.59
C GLU A 88 -15.83 25.91 -15.03
N MET A 89 -16.26 25.35 -13.90
CA MET A 89 -17.44 25.73 -13.15
C MET A 89 -17.11 26.86 -12.15
N THR A 90 -18.04 27.79 -11.95
CA THR A 90 -17.95 28.78 -10.87
C THR A 90 -18.90 28.42 -9.74
N LEU A 91 -18.34 28.22 -8.53
CA LEU A 91 -19.08 28.08 -7.28
C LEU A 91 -19.19 29.44 -6.61
N ASN A 92 -20.40 29.88 -6.31
CA ASN A 92 -20.67 31.14 -5.63
C ASN A 92 -21.04 30.86 -4.17
N PHE A 93 -20.17 31.23 -3.23
CA PHE A 93 -20.39 31.12 -1.78
C PHE A 93 -20.92 32.46 -1.27
N LYS A 94 -22.15 32.47 -0.75
CA LYS A 94 -22.84 33.69 -0.32
C LYS A 94 -23.15 33.62 1.17
N ASN A 95 -22.78 34.68 1.89
CA ASN A 95 -23.23 34.90 3.28
C ASN A 95 -23.77 36.36 3.40
N GLY A 96 -25.08 36.51 3.48
CA GLY A 96 -25.76 37.79 3.42
C GLY A 96 -25.47 38.51 2.10
N LYS A 97 -24.78 39.69 2.16
CA LYS A 97 -24.39 40.46 0.96
C LYS A 97 -23.01 40.09 0.41
N ALA A 98 -22.18 39.37 1.19
CA ALA A 98 -20.85 38.95 0.77
C ALA A 98 -20.94 37.72 -0.16
N VAL A 99 -20.21 37.76 -1.27
CA VAL A 99 -20.13 36.66 -2.21
C VAL A 99 -18.65 36.39 -2.53
N LYS A 100 -18.23 35.14 -2.39
CA LYS A 100 -16.93 34.64 -2.88
C LYS A 100 -17.19 33.73 -4.06
N LYS A 101 -16.58 34.04 -5.20
CA LYS A 101 -16.57 33.20 -6.39
C LYS A 101 -15.30 32.34 -6.41
N VAL A 102 -15.44 31.06 -6.63
CA VAL A 102 -14.34 30.10 -6.75
C VAL A 102 -14.50 29.32 -8.04
N LYS A 103 -13.44 29.28 -8.86
CA LYS A 103 -13.39 28.46 -10.05
C LYS A 103 -13.08 27.02 -9.65
N TYR A 104 -13.78 26.07 -10.23
CA TYR A 104 -13.63 24.64 -10.00
C TYR A 104 -13.61 23.90 -11.32
N GLU A 105 -12.57 23.11 -11.56
CA GLU A 105 -12.37 22.43 -12.82
C GLU A 105 -13.02 21.04 -12.82
N LEU A 106 -13.86 20.79 -13.83
CA LEU A 106 -14.41 19.48 -14.17
C LEU A 106 -13.65 18.95 -15.40
N LYS A 107 -12.82 17.93 -15.20
CA LYS A 107 -11.94 17.36 -16.22
C LYS A 107 -12.63 16.24 -17.02
N ALA A 108 -12.22 16.05 -18.25
CA ALA A 108 -12.48 14.81 -18.96
C ALA A 108 -11.60 13.69 -18.41
N ARG A 109 -12.10 12.47 -18.41
CA ARG A 109 -11.30 11.29 -18.11
C ARG A 109 -10.38 10.94 -19.28
N GLU A 110 -9.15 10.53 -19.00
CA GLU A 110 -8.21 10.08 -20.02
C GLU A 110 -8.53 8.66 -20.50
N LYS A 111 -8.99 7.80 -19.59
CA LYS A 111 -9.37 6.42 -19.84
C LYS A 111 -10.71 6.12 -19.20
N ARG A 112 -11.50 5.25 -19.82
CA ARG A 112 -12.69 4.69 -19.17
C ARG A 112 -12.27 3.74 -18.05
N GLY A 113 -13.19 3.46 -17.14
CA GLY A 113 -12.90 2.60 -15.98
C GLY A 113 -12.44 1.20 -16.37
N GLU A 114 -13.03 0.62 -17.41
CA GLU A 114 -12.70 -0.71 -17.94
C GLU A 114 -11.28 -0.77 -18.57
N GLU A 115 -10.73 0.35 -18.99
CA GLU A 115 -9.40 0.47 -19.61
C GLU A 115 -8.27 0.61 -18.57
N ARG A 116 -8.63 0.84 -17.30
CA ARG A 116 -7.69 0.91 -16.19
C ARG A 116 -7.33 -0.50 -15.73
N MET A 117 -6.15 -0.96 -16.14
CA MET A 117 -5.66 -2.32 -15.86
C MET A 117 -4.78 -2.33 -14.61
N GLY A 118 -5.13 -3.16 -13.63
CA GLY A 118 -4.35 -3.34 -12.41
C GLY A 118 -3.20 -4.34 -12.56
N PHE A 119 -2.50 -4.57 -11.45
CA PHE A 119 -1.50 -5.62 -11.35
C PHE A 119 -2.17 -6.99 -11.13
N THR A 120 -1.50 -8.05 -11.53
CA THR A 120 -1.98 -9.44 -11.43
C THR A 120 -0.82 -10.37 -11.05
N ASN A 121 -1.06 -11.68 -11.00
CA ASN A 121 0.01 -12.66 -10.82
C ASN A 121 0.98 -12.77 -12.01
N ALA A 122 0.74 -12.07 -13.10
CA ALA A 122 1.72 -11.89 -14.17
C ALA A 122 2.80 -10.88 -13.79
N ASP A 123 2.49 -10.00 -12.85
CA ASP A 123 3.40 -8.97 -12.38
C ASP A 123 4.30 -9.48 -11.23
N VAL A 124 5.38 -8.76 -11.02
CA VAL A 124 6.23 -8.83 -9.83
C VAL A 124 6.32 -7.41 -9.26
N LEU A 125 5.81 -7.23 -8.04
CA LEU A 125 5.83 -5.94 -7.38
C LEU A 125 7.19 -5.73 -6.69
N TYR A 126 7.82 -4.59 -6.97
CA TYR A 126 9.01 -4.14 -6.27
C TYR A 126 8.62 -3.04 -5.29
N MET A 127 8.62 -3.38 -4.01
CA MET A 127 8.29 -2.48 -2.93
C MET A 127 9.52 -1.68 -2.54
N LEU A 128 9.43 -0.36 -2.52
CA LEU A 128 10.51 0.53 -2.11
C LEU A 128 10.01 1.70 -1.25
N MET A 129 10.96 2.28 -0.52
CA MET A 129 10.73 3.48 0.29
C MET A 129 11.36 4.68 -0.43
N PRO A 130 10.57 5.67 -0.90
CA PRO A 130 11.11 6.83 -1.62
C PRO A 130 12.23 7.52 -0.86
N ASP A 131 12.05 7.79 0.43
CA ASP A 131 13.03 8.46 1.29
C ASP A 131 14.39 7.74 1.36
N ARG A 132 14.44 6.43 1.07
CA ARG A 132 15.61 5.56 1.23
C ARG A 132 16.20 5.07 -0.08
N PHE A 133 15.58 5.38 -1.20
CA PHE A 133 15.97 4.79 -2.48
C PHE A 133 16.99 5.64 -3.22
N ALA A 134 16.67 6.87 -3.53
CA ALA A 134 17.61 7.79 -4.19
C ALA A 134 17.18 9.26 -4.03
N ASP A 135 18.14 10.13 -3.79
CA ASP A 135 17.99 11.60 -3.79
C ASP A 135 18.19 12.14 -5.20
N GLY A 136 17.11 12.51 -5.85
CA GLY A 136 17.14 13.11 -7.19
C GLY A 136 17.10 14.61 -7.20
N ASN A 137 16.63 15.24 -6.12
CA ASN A 137 16.52 16.69 -6.00
C ASN A 137 16.87 17.16 -4.57
N PRO A 138 18.15 17.39 -4.27
CA PRO A 138 18.58 17.83 -2.94
C PRO A 138 17.93 19.14 -2.44
N ASP A 139 17.37 19.95 -3.34
CA ASP A 139 16.76 21.23 -2.98
C ASP A 139 15.40 21.05 -2.26
N ASN A 140 14.78 19.86 -2.33
CA ASN A 140 13.53 19.57 -1.64
C ASN A 140 13.71 18.86 -0.28
N ASN A 141 14.95 18.50 0.10
CA ASN A 141 15.22 17.73 1.32
C ASN A 141 14.82 18.48 2.59
N ASP A 142 15.16 19.77 2.68
CA ASP A 142 15.05 20.60 3.86
C ASP A 142 14.06 21.75 3.63
N ILE A 143 12.75 21.52 3.89
CA ILE A 143 11.70 22.52 3.67
C ILE A 143 11.31 23.19 4.97
N LYS A 144 11.50 24.50 5.05
CA LYS A 144 11.09 25.30 6.21
C LYS A 144 9.60 25.18 6.49
N GLY A 145 9.25 24.84 7.73
CA GLY A 145 7.86 24.63 8.16
C GLY A 145 7.39 23.18 8.08
N MET A 146 8.20 22.27 7.50
CA MET A 146 7.98 20.83 7.55
C MET A 146 8.73 20.21 8.75
N ASN A 147 8.24 19.08 9.24
CA ASN A 147 8.81 18.32 10.36
C ASN A 147 9.27 16.93 9.93
N PRO A 148 10.48 16.48 10.30
CA PRO A 148 11.59 17.32 10.77
C PRO A 148 12.04 18.30 9.70
N TYR A 149 12.62 19.42 10.10
CA TYR A 149 13.07 20.45 9.16
C TYR A 149 14.31 20.02 8.36
N LYS A 150 15.15 19.16 8.92
CA LYS A 150 16.39 18.70 8.28
C LYS A 150 16.45 17.21 8.12
N THR A 151 17.03 16.78 7.03
CA THR A 151 17.44 15.40 6.80
C THR A 151 18.67 15.03 7.62
N ASP A 152 18.76 13.77 8.07
CA ASP A 152 19.94 13.25 8.77
C ASP A 152 20.08 11.74 8.53
N ARG A 153 20.91 11.36 7.57
CA ARG A 153 21.18 9.95 7.21
C ARG A 153 21.89 9.15 8.28
N SER A 154 22.48 9.80 9.29
CA SER A 154 23.10 9.12 10.44
C SER A 154 22.05 8.57 11.41
N GLN A 155 20.81 9.02 11.30
CA GLN A 155 19.70 8.66 12.18
C GLN A 155 18.67 7.78 11.45
N PRO A 156 18.63 6.47 11.72
CA PRO A 156 17.77 5.52 10.99
C PRO A 156 16.27 5.86 10.97
N SER A 157 15.79 6.67 11.93
CA SER A 157 14.39 7.07 12.08
C SER A 157 14.07 8.47 11.56
N LEU A 158 15.05 9.18 10.99
CA LEU A 158 14.83 10.47 10.34
C LEU A 158 14.77 10.35 8.83
N ARG A 159 14.43 11.44 8.16
CA ARG A 159 14.44 11.52 6.69
C ARG A 159 15.87 11.51 6.17
N HIS A 160 16.07 10.85 5.03
CA HIS A 160 17.36 10.75 4.35
C HIS A 160 17.41 11.52 3.04
N GLY A 161 16.24 11.92 2.50
CA GLY A 161 16.17 12.83 1.36
C GLY A 161 15.93 12.15 0.01
N GLY A 162 15.67 10.85 -0.05
CA GLY A 162 15.22 10.21 -1.28
C GLY A 162 13.83 10.72 -1.70
N ASP A 163 13.56 10.74 -3.02
CA ASP A 163 12.40 11.40 -3.61
C ASP A 163 11.90 10.75 -4.92
N LEU A 164 10.80 11.27 -5.47
CA LEU A 164 10.21 10.79 -6.72
C LEU A 164 11.14 11.01 -7.93
N GLU A 165 11.92 12.08 -7.93
CA GLU A 165 12.89 12.36 -8.99
C GLU A 165 14.02 11.33 -8.98
N GLY A 166 14.52 10.94 -7.81
CA GLY A 166 15.51 9.88 -7.65
C GLY A 166 15.00 8.54 -8.18
N ILE A 167 13.74 8.17 -7.89
CA ILE A 167 13.12 6.97 -8.44
C ILE A 167 13.01 7.08 -9.97
N ARG A 168 12.55 8.22 -10.49
CA ARG A 168 12.37 8.47 -11.92
C ARG A 168 13.67 8.30 -12.71
N ARG A 169 14.79 8.78 -12.18
CA ARG A 169 16.12 8.64 -12.79
C ARG A 169 16.59 7.18 -12.85
N HIS A 170 16.04 6.30 -12.02
CA HIS A 170 16.44 4.89 -11.95
C HIS A 170 15.42 3.92 -12.55
N LEU A 171 14.47 4.39 -13.37
CA LEU A 171 13.46 3.51 -13.98
C LEU A 171 14.10 2.39 -14.84
N ASP A 172 15.24 2.62 -15.45
CA ASP A 172 15.97 1.60 -16.24
C ASP A 172 16.55 0.49 -15.38
N TYR A 173 16.91 0.77 -14.12
CA TYR A 173 17.36 -0.24 -13.16
C TYR A 173 16.28 -1.29 -12.91
N PHE A 174 15.02 -0.88 -12.74
CA PHE A 174 13.91 -1.81 -12.53
C PHE A 174 13.66 -2.68 -13.76
N LYS A 175 13.84 -2.13 -14.95
CA LYS A 175 13.77 -2.89 -16.20
C LYS A 175 14.91 -3.88 -16.33
N GLU A 176 16.14 -3.48 -16.01
CA GLU A 176 17.31 -4.36 -15.99
C GLU A 176 17.10 -5.52 -15.00
N LEU A 177 16.54 -5.24 -13.84
CA LEU A 177 16.19 -6.25 -12.85
C LEU A 177 15.09 -7.20 -13.35
N GLY A 178 14.08 -6.69 -14.06
CA GLY A 178 12.98 -7.48 -14.61
C GLY A 178 11.71 -7.47 -13.75
N VAL A 179 11.52 -6.51 -12.85
CA VAL A 179 10.24 -6.28 -12.16
C VAL A 179 9.26 -5.54 -13.07
N THR A 180 7.96 -5.62 -12.79
CA THR A 180 6.92 -5.09 -13.67
C THR A 180 5.98 -4.10 -12.99
N ALA A 181 6.06 -3.96 -11.67
CA ALA A 181 5.27 -3.00 -10.92
C ALA A 181 6.10 -2.43 -9.75
N LEU A 182 5.96 -1.15 -9.49
CA LEU A 182 6.61 -0.45 -8.39
C LEU A 182 5.56 -0.07 -7.35
N TRP A 183 5.77 -0.48 -6.10
CA TRP A 183 4.96 -0.07 -4.95
C TRP A 183 5.82 0.81 -4.04
N PHE A 184 5.41 2.06 -3.87
CA PHE A 184 6.06 3.01 -2.98
C PHE A 184 5.36 3.01 -1.61
N THR A 185 6.13 3.10 -0.50
CA THR A 185 5.52 3.54 0.77
C THR A 185 4.85 4.89 0.56
N PRO A 186 3.91 5.30 1.45
CA PRO A 186 3.05 6.44 1.18
C PRO A 186 3.84 7.70 0.80
N VAL A 187 3.47 8.30 -0.32
CA VAL A 187 4.09 9.55 -0.85
C VAL A 187 3.31 10.79 -0.46
N LEU A 188 2.15 10.65 0.18
CA LEU A 188 1.33 11.78 0.64
C LEU A 188 2.01 12.54 1.76
N GLU A 189 1.64 13.82 1.91
CA GLU A 189 2.23 14.68 2.94
C GLU A 189 2.13 14.05 4.32
N ASN A 190 3.29 13.98 5.00
CA ASN A 190 3.42 13.52 6.37
C ASN A 190 4.27 14.51 7.17
N ASN A 191 3.63 15.54 7.69
CA ASN A 191 4.30 16.60 8.45
C ASN A 191 4.40 16.28 9.95
N SER A 192 4.78 15.06 10.30
CA SER A 192 4.91 14.60 11.69
C SER A 192 6.29 14.89 12.25
N PRO A 193 6.42 15.30 13.54
CA PRO A 193 7.71 15.62 14.17
C PRO A 193 8.70 14.46 14.22
N GLY A 194 8.21 13.22 14.16
CA GLY A 194 9.05 12.01 14.17
C GLY A 194 8.50 10.95 13.24
N GLY A 195 9.39 10.16 12.63
CA GLY A 195 9.00 9.05 11.76
C GLY A 195 8.38 9.45 10.41
N SER A 196 8.40 10.73 10.03
CA SER A 196 7.72 11.19 8.80
C SER A 196 8.25 10.55 7.51
N TYR A 197 9.45 9.99 7.54
CA TYR A 197 10.10 9.32 6.41
C TYR A 197 9.29 8.12 5.86
N HIS A 198 8.52 7.46 6.71
CA HIS A 198 7.76 6.27 6.30
C HIS A 198 6.43 6.59 5.60
N GLY A 199 5.87 7.80 5.78
CA GLY A 199 4.68 8.26 5.09
C GLY A 199 3.33 7.89 5.74
N TYR A 200 3.28 6.99 6.73
CA TYR A 200 2.02 6.41 7.25
C TYR A 200 1.19 7.33 8.16
N ALA A 201 1.65 8.51 8.52
CA ALA A 201 0.88 9.48 9.31
C ALA A 201 0.45 10.68 8.43
N THR A 202 -0.44 10.43 7.47
CA THR A 202 -0.86 11.38 6.43
C THR A 202 -1.45 12.67 7.02
N THR A 203 -0.93 13.82 6.58
CA THR A 203 -1.43 15.14 6.99
C THR A 203 -2.14 15.91 5.86
N ASP A 204 -2.06 15.42 4.62
CA ASP A 204 -2.86 15.89 3.48
C ASP A 204 -3.11 14.74 2.50
N TYR A 205 -4.38 14.40 2.25
CA TYR A 205 -4.78 13.28 1.40
C TYR A 205 -4.74 13.58 -0.10
N TYR A 206 -4.63 14.85 -0.51
CA TYR A 206 -4.65 15.25 -1.92
C TYR A 206 -3.33 15.86 -2.40
N ARG A 207 -2.28 15.76 -1.57
CA ARG A 207 -0.99 16.36 -1.87
C ARG A 207 0.16 15.39 -1.61
N VAL A 208 1.06 15.28 -2.56
CA VAL A 208 2.36 14.64 -2.36
C VAL A 208 3.17 15.44 -1.34
N ASP A 209 3.90 14.77 -0.45
CA ASP A 209 4.84 15.42 0.47
C ASP A 209 5.86 16.25 -0.33
N PRO A 210 5.97 17.55 -0.10
CA PRO A 210 6.83 18.41 -0.92
C PRO A 210 8.31 18.01 -0.84
N ARG A 211 8.70 17.20 0.15
CA ARG A 211 10.06 16.61 0.22
C ARG A 211 10.22 15.38 -0.67
N PHE A 212 9.14 14.84 -1.20
CA PHE A 212 9.15 13.83 -2.25
C PHE A 212 8.93 14.43 -3.64
N GLY A 213 8.35 15.63 -3.72
CA GLY A 213 8.00 16.30 -4.96
C GLY A 213 6.59 16.87 -4.98
N THR A 214 5.99 16.91 -6.16
CA THR A 214 4.66 17.45 -6.41
C THR A 214 3.73 16.39 -7.00
N ASN A 215 2.42 16.68 -7.04
CA ASN A 215 1.45 15.83 -7.73
C ASN A 215 1.79 15.66 -9.23
N ASP A 216 2.27 16.73 -9.87
CA ASP A 216 2.66 16.70 -11.28
C ASP A 216 3.93 15.89 -11.52
N GLU A 217 4.88 15.91 -10.60
CA GLU A 217 6.08 15.05 -10.65
C GLU A 217 5.72 13.59 -10.44
N TYR A 218 4.76 13.28 -9.56
CA TYR A 218 4.25 11.92 -9.41
C TYR A 218 3.55 11.45 -10.70
N ARG A 219 2.74 12.30 -11.32
CA ARG A 219 2.14 12.00 -12.62
C ARG A 219 3.23 11.75 -13.70
N ARG A 220 4.23 12.61 -13.80
CA ARG A 220 5.34 12.45 -14.74
C ARG A 220 6.11 11.15 -14.53
N LEU A 221 6.42 10.81 -13.26
CA LEU A 221 7.04 9.52 -12.92
C LEU A 221 6.19 8.34 -13.42
N THR A 222 4.86 8.40 -13.19
CA THR A 222 3.94 7.35 -13.63
C THR A 222 3.91 7.22 -15.14
N ASP A 223 3.82 8.33 -15.89
CA ASP A 223 3.81 8.31 -17.35
C ASP A 223 5.11 7.73 -17.93
N GLU A 224 6.28 8.10 -17.36
CA GLU A 224 7.57 7.55 -17.77
C GLU A 224 7.74 6.06 -17.38
N ALA A 225 7.21 5.65 -16.23
CA ALA A 225 7.15 4.25 -15.83
C ALA A 225 6.30 3.42 -16.81
N HIS A 226 5.11 3.91 -17.17
CA HIS A 226 4.24 3.28 -18.16
C HIS A 226 4.92 3.16 -19.53
N ALA A 227 5.63 4.19 -19.97
CA ALA A 227 6.39 4.15 -21.23
C ALA A 227 7.47 3.06 -21.23
N LYS A 228 7.93 2.63 -20.05
CA LYS A 228 8.88 1.53 -19.86
C LYS A 228 8.20 0.18 -19.55
N GLY A 229 6.87 0.13 -19.50
CA GLY A 229 6.09 -1.08 -19.17
C GLY A 229 6.06 -1.41 -17.69
N LEU A 230 6.32 -0.43 -16.82
CA LEU A 230 6.22 -0.55 -15.37
C LEU A 230 4.89 0.00 -14.86
N LYS A 231 4.21 -0.72 -14.01
CA LYS A 231 3.00 -0.28 -13.31
C LYS A 231 3.35 0.45 -12.00
N ILE A 232 2.46 1.32 -11.56
CA ILE A 232 2.60 2.05 -10.29
C ILE A 232 1.50 1.65 -9.32
N VAL A 233 1.89 1.23 -8.12
CA VAL A 233 0.99 0.89 -7.01
C VAL A 233 1.18 1.90 -5.90
N MET A 234 0.11 2.59 -5.53
CA MET A 234 0.10 3.61 -4.49
C MET A 234 -0.28 3.01 -3.14
N ASP A 235 0.47 3.34 -2.10
CA ASP A 235 0.11 3.01 -0.72
C ASP A 235 -0.87 4.05 -0.18
N MET A 236 -2.01 3.61 0.35
CA MET A 236 -3.04 4.46 0.94
C MET A 236 -3.38 4.04 2.36
N ILE A 237 -3.71 5.01 3.20
CA ILE A 237 -4.01 4.82 4.61
C ILE A 237 -5.42 5.36 4.89
N PHE A 238 -6.40 4.47 5.14
CA PHE A 238 -7.79 4.87 5.41
C PHE A 238 -8.22 4.59 6.85
N ASN A 239 -7.44 3.82 7.59
CA ASN A 239 -7.70 3.56 8.99
C ASN A 239 -7.53 4.82 9.85
N HIS A 240 -6.48 5.60 9.60
CA HIS A 240 -6.10 6.73 10.45
C HIS A 240 -5.54 7.89 9.62
N CYS A 241 -5.45 9.07 10.22
CA CYS A 241 -4.65 10.19 9.71
C CYS A 241 -3.45 10.46 10.63
N GLY A 242 -2.58 11.39 10.23
CA GLY A 242 -1.52 11.89 11.10
C GLY A 242 -2.07 12.83 12.18
N PHE A 243 -1.45 12.86 13.35
CA PHE A 243 -1.87 13.75 14.45
C PHE A 243 -1.72 15.23 14.10
N GLU A 244 -0.85 15.56 13.16
CA GLU A 244 -0.67 16.94 12.67
C GLU A 244 -1.62 17.30 11.52
N HIS A 245 -2.53 16.40 11.14
CA HIS A 245 -3.55 16.70 10.14
C HIS A 245 -4.41 17.89 10.59
N PRO A 246 -4.79 18.84 9.69
CA PRO A 246 -5.61 20.00 10.04
C PRO A 246 -6.91 19.66 10.78
N TRP A 247 -7.52 18.50 10.50
CA TRP A 247 -8.73 18.02 11.20
C TRP A 247 -8.55 17.86 12.71
N ILE A 248 -7.32 17.63 13.19
CA ILE A 248 -7.04 17.50 14.63
C ILE A 248 -7.12 18.84 15.34
N LYS A 249 -6.76 19.92 14.65
CA LYS A 249 -6.82 21.29 15.18
C LYS A 249 -8.22 21.91 15.09
N ASP A 250 -8.93 21.56 14.01
CA ASP A 250 -10.29 22.02 13.71
C ASP A 250 -11.08 20.86 13.12
N MET A 251 -11.71 20.07 14.02
CA MET A 251 -12.39 18.83 13.63
C MET A 251 -13.70 19.14 12.92
N PRO A 252 -13.93 18.59 11.71
CA PRO A 252 -15.11 18.89 10.91
C PRO A 252 -16.44 18.59 11.61
N SER A 253 -16.56 17.39 12.20
CA SER A 253 -17.68 16.99 13.06
C SER A 253 -17.19 16.19 14.25
N LYS A 254 -17.98 16.10 15.32
CA LYS A 254 -17.61 15.42 16.57
C LYS A 254 -17.34 13.93 16.39
N ASP A 255 -17.92 13.35 15.36
CA ASP A 255 -17.81 11.93 15.00
C ASP A 255 -16.89 11.69 13.77
N TRP A 256 -16.01 12.66 13.45
CA TRP A 256 -15.03 12.53 12.34
C TRP A 256 -13.96 11.49 12.63
N LEU A 257 -13.58 11.40 13.91
CA LEU A 257 -12.65 10.40 14.44
C LEU A 257 -13.38 9.42 15.36
N ASN A 258 -12.89 8.21 15.47
CA ASN A 258 -13.24 7.34 16.57
C ASN A 258 -12.52 7.83 17.84
N THR A 259 -13.25 7.77 18.99
CA THR A 259 -12.71 8.13 20.30
C THR A 259 -12.10 9.54 20.40
N PRO A 260 -12.83 10.58 19.95
CA PRO A 260 -12.32 11.95 19.90
C PRO A 260 -12.08 12.56 21.29
N GLU A 261 -12.67 12.02 22.36
CA GLU A 261 -12.44 12.42 23.76
C GLU A 261 -10.96 12.40 24.15
N TRP A 262 -10.18 11.62 23.47
CA TRP A 262 -8.73 11.57 23.58
C TRP A 262 -8.04 12.91 23.28
N LEU A 263 -8.57 13.64 22.30
CA LEU A 263 -8.08 14.98 21.95
C LEU A 263 -8.34 15.98 23.08
N TYR A 264 -9.45 15.82 23.79
CA TYR A 264 -9.87 16.72 24.87
C TYR A 264 -9.09 16.42 26.18
N ASP A 265 -8.89 15.15 26.49
CA ASP A 265 -8.14 14.71 27.68
C ASP A 265 -6.62 14.99 27.57
N ARG A 266 -6.14 15.25 26.39
CA ARG A 266 -4.70 15.38 26.10
C ARG A 266 -4.08 16.70 26.56
N LYS A 267 -4.91 17.72 26.77
CA LYS A 267 -4.42 19.07 27.14
C LYS A 267 -3.67 19.10 28.48
N ASP A 268 -3.96 18.16 29.37
CA ASP A 268 -3.47 18.17 30.75
C ASP A 268 -2.71 16.90 31.17
N LYS A 269 -2.44 15.94 30.25
CA LYS A 269 -1.83 14.66 30.61
C LYS A 269 -0.63 14.32 29.72
N THR A 270 0.30 13.56 30.26
CA THR A 270 1.45 13.08 29.48
C THR A 270 1.00 12.08 28.42
N LYS A 271 1.74 12.01 27.30
CA LYS A 271 1.47 11.06 26.20
C LYS A 271 1.35 9.61 26.69
N ALA A 272 2.15 9.23 27.70
CA ALA A 272 2.12 7.89 28.28
C ALA A 272 0.88 7.62 29.16
N GLU A 273 0.31 8.62 29.84
CA GLU A 273 -0.91 8.48 30.64
C GLU A 273 -2.15 8.36 29.76
N VAL A 274 -2.20 9.15 28.68
CA VAL A 274 -3.23 9.07 27.68
C VAL A 274 -3.22 7.67 27.03
N ASN A 275 -2.06 7.16 26.62
CA ASN A 275 -1.93 5.85 25.98
C ASN A 275 -2.36 4.68 26.86
N ARG A 276 -2.14 4.74 28.16
CA ARG A 276 -2.45 3.63 29.08
C ARG A 276 -3.93 3.50 29.39
N LYS A 277 -4.71 4.54 29.21
CA LYS A 277 -6.09 4.59 29.67
C LYS A 277 -7.12 4.35 28.56
N TYR A 278 -6.82 4.73 27.33
CA TYR A 278 -7.85 4.90 26.34
C TYR A 278 -7.45 4.48 24.95
N MET A 279 -7.29 3.57 24.31
CA MET A 279 -7.67 3.61 22.92
C MET A 279 -6.61 3.41 21.87
N GLN A 280 -5.49 2.90 22.25
CA GLN A 280 -4.63 2.24 21.31
C GLN A 280 -5.33 0.92 20.94
N THR A 281 -5.35 0.58 19.64
CA THR A 281 -5.89 -0.70 19.19
C THR A 281 -5.25 -1.87 19.92
N THR A 282 -5.98 -2.96 20.09
CA THR A 282 -5.46 -4.18 20.72
C THR A 282 -4.33 -4.84 19.92
N TYR A 283 -4.15 -4.46 18.64
CA TYR A 283 -3.32 -5.15 17.65
C TYR A 283 -3.71 -6.63 17.44
N LYS A 284 -4.84 -7.06 17.98
CA LYS A 284 -5.41 -8.41 17.77
C LYS A 284 -6.47 -8.34 16.68
N LEU A 285 -6.09 -8.69 15.47
CA LEU A 285 -7.01 -8.64 14.32
C LEU A 285 -8.03 -9.79 14.30
N THR A 286 -7.78 -10.84 15.06
CA THR A 286 -8.68 -12.02 15.10
C THR A 286 -10.11 -11.71 15.53
N PRO A 287 -10.42 -10.74 16.42
CA PRO A 287 -11.81 -10.37 16.73
C PRO A 287 -12.64 -9.95 15.53
N THR A 288 -12.02 -9.46 14.44
CA THR A 288 -12.73 -9.02 13.24
C THR A 288 -13.37 -10.16 12.43
N VAL A 289 -12.96 -11.40 12.68
CA VAL A 289 -13.50 -12.62 12.05
C VAL A 289 -13.97 -13.67 13.05
N ASP A 290 -13.75 -13.46 14.36
CA ASP A 290 -14.14 -14.39 15.43
C ASP A 290 -15.66 -14.29 15.66
N PRO A 291 -16.44 -15.37 15.48
CA PRO A 291 -17.89 -15.36 15.74
C PRO A 291 -18.24 -15.22 17.22
N TYR A 292 -17.28 -15.36 18.11
CA TYR A 292 -17.44 -15.27 19.57
C TYR A 292 -16.79 -14.01 20.16
N ALA A 293 -16.28 -13.12 19.32
CA ALA A 293 -15.63 -11.90 19.79
C ALA A 293 -16.58 -11.09 20.70
N SER A 294 -16.05 -10.63 21.82
CA SER A 294 -16.78 -9.68 22.65
C SER A 294 -16.93 -8.34 21.95
N ALA A 295 -18.03 -7.63 22.20
CA ALA A 295 -18.25 -6.31 21.60
C ALA A 295 -17.17 -5.31 22.02
N ILE A 296 -16.61 -5.44 23.23
CA ILE A 296 -15.55 -4.54 23.69
C ILE A 296 -14.23 -4.81 22.98
N ASP A 297 -13.84 -6.09 22.80
CA ASP A 297 -12.59 -6.42 22.10
C ASP A 297 -12.65 -6.01 20.63
N LEU A 298 -13.80 -6.24 19.98
CA LEU A 298 -13.99 -5.80 18.59
C LEU A 298 -13.91 -4.27 18.49
N LYS A 299 -14.61 -3.56 19.40
CA LYS A 299 -14.56 -2.09 19.42
C LYS A 299 -13.15 -1.56 19.67
N GLU A 300 -12.42 -2.07 20.64
CA GLU A 300 -11.04 -1.66 20.93
C GLU A 300 -10.11 -1.99 19.78
N THR A 301 -10.36 -3.05 19.01
CA THR A 301 -9.57 -3.38 17.82
C THR A 301 -9.79 -2.38 16.69
N VAL A 302 -11.05 -2.05 16.35
CA VAL A 302 -11.39 -1.27 15.15
C VAL A 302 -11.59 0.23 15.39
N ASP A 303 -11.87 0.66 16.63
CA ASP A 303 -12.01 2.08 16.99
C ASP A 303 -10.79 2.62 17.73
N GLY A 304 -9.83 1.75 18.05
CA GLY A 304 -8.59 2.14 18.73
C GLY A 304 -7.60 2.77 17.78
N TRP A 305 -6.93 3.84 18.23
CA TRP A 305 -5.89 4.48 17.43
C TRP A 305 -4.70 3.53 17.22
N PHE A 306 -4.15 3.49 16.02
CA PHE A 306 -3.03 2.60 15.72
C PHE A 306 -1.82 2.91 16.63
N VAL A 307 -1.43 4.17 16.70
CA VAL A 307 -0.51 4.72 17.71
C VAL A 307 -0.95 6.14 18.06
N PRO A 308 -0.43 6.77 19.14
CA PRO A 308 -0.85 8.11 19.54
C PRO A 308 -0.66 9.22 18.50
N SER A 309 0.23 9.01 17.53
CA SER A 309 0.45 9.93 16.40
C SER A 309 -0.43 9.64 15.19
N MET A 310 -1.30 8.61 15.27
CA MET A 310 -2.16 8.15 14.17
C MET A 310 -3.61 8.02 14.66
N PRO A 311 -4.36 9.15 14.78
CA PRO A 311 -5.77 9.17 15.14
C PRO A 311 -6.63 8.37 14.19
N ASP A 312 -7.51 7.53 14.74
CA ASP A 312 -8.38 6.65 13.99
C ASP A 312 -9.55 7.41 13.36
N LEU A 313 -9.77 7.20 12.06
CA LEU A 313 -10.87 7.82 11.31
C LEU A 313 -12.16 7.02 11.53
N ASN A 314 -13.28 7.72 11.70
CA ASN A 314 -14.58 7.06 11.77
C ASN A 314 -15.15 6.83 10.35
N GLN A 315 -14.80 5.71 9.72
CA GLN A 315 -15.29 5.36 8.38
C GLN A 315 -16.81 5.07 8.36
N ARG A 316 -17.47 4.86 9.50
CA ARG A 316 -18.93 4.73 9.59
C ARG A 316 -19.64 6.09 9.39
N ASN A 317 -18.94 7.21 9.58
CA ASN A 317 -19.46 8.51 9.18
C ASN A 317 -19.55 8.57 7.64
N PRO A 318 -20.75 8.79 7.05
CA PRO A 318 -20.95 8.73 5.60
C PRO A 318 -20.14 9.78 4.83
N HIS A 319 -19.77 10.88 5.48
CA HIS A 319 -18.97 11.93 4.87
C HIS A 319 -17.48 11.56 4.85
N VAL A 320 -16.99 10.87 5.88
CA VAL A 320 -15.61 10.38 5.95
C VAL A 320 -15.37 9.31 4.89
N ILE A 321 -16.21 8.27 4.86
CA ILE A 321 -16.01 7.22 3.86
C ILE A 321 -16.16 7.73 2.42
N ARG A 322 -17.08 8.68 2.17
CA ARG A 322 -17.22 9.32 0.86
C ARG A 322 -15.95 10.08 0.48
N TYR A 323 -15.38 10.85 1.40
CA TYR A 323 -14.12 11.56 1.18
C TYR A 323 -13.00 10.59 0.79
N LEU A 324 -12.85 9.47 1.49
CA LEU A 324 -11.83 8.46 1.23
C LEU A 324 -12.03 7.73 -0.11
N ILE A 325 -13.29 7.40 -0.46
CA ILE A 325 -13.63 6.81 -1.77
C ILE A 325 -13.22 7.78 -2.89
N GLN A 326 -13.62 9.05 -2.78
CA GLN A 326 -13.28 10.07 -3.77
C GLN A 326 -11.78 10.33 -3.86
N ASN A 327 -11.06 10.24 -2.75
CA ASN A 327 -9.61 10.34 -2.72
C ASN A 327 -8.95 9.24 -3.58
N SER A 328 -9.38 7.99 -3.45
CA SER A 328 -8.87 6.90 -4.32
C SER A 328 -9.15 7.17 -5.80
N ILE A 329 -10.37 7.52 -6.14
CA ILE A 329 -10.78 7.82 -7.53
C ILE A 329 -9.95 8.99 -8.09
N TRP A 330 -9.76 10.04 -7.28
CA TRP A 330 -8.99 11.21 -7.69
C TRP A 330 -7.53 10.86 -8.03
N TRP A 331 -6.88 10.02 -7.22
CA TRP A 331 -5.50 9.58 -7.48
C TRP A 331 -5.41 8.65 -8.69
N ILE A 332 -6.37 7.74 -8.87
CA ILE A 332 -6.45 6.88 -10.06
C ILE A 332 -6.56 7.73 -11.33
N GLU A 333 -7.40 8.76 -11.33
CA GLU A 333 -7.62 9.61 -12.51
C GLU A 333 -6.52 10.66 -12.69
N THR A 334 -5.98 11.25 -11.60
CA THR A 334 -5.00 12.33 -11.67
C THR A 334 -3.60 11.83 -12.03
N VAL A 335 -3.16 10.74 -11.43
CA VAL A 335 -1.80 10.21 -11.58
C VAL A 335 -1.78 9.02 -12.54
N GLY A 336 -2.88 8.28 -12.67
CA GLY A 336 -2.95 7.12 -13.53
C GLY A 336 -2.36 5.86 -12.90
N ILE A 337 -2.41 5.74 -11.57
CA ILE A 337 -1.90 4.55 -10.85
C ILE A 337 -2.60 3.27 -11.31
N ASP A 338 -1.90 2.13 -11.21
CA ASP A 338 -2.37 0.80 -11.66
C ASP A 338 -2.81 -0.09 -10.50
N GLY A 339 -2.66 0.35 -9.28
CA GLY A 339 -3.08 -0.40 -8.11
C GLY A 339 -2.98 0.41 -6.83
N ILE A 340 -3.61 -0.12 -5.80
CA ILE A 340 -3.51 0.41 -4.43
C ILE A 340 -3.07 -0.71 -3.50
N ARG A 341 -2.14 -0.41 -2.60
CA ARG A 341 -1.95 -1.17 -1.37
C ARG A 341 -2.65 -0.39 -0.25
N MET A 342 -3.60 -1.04 0.40
CA MET A 342 -4.31 -0.43 1.53
C MET A 342 -3.70 -0.89 2.84
N ASP A 343 -3.13 0.08 3.53
CA ASP A 343 -2.52 -0.08 4.86
C ASP A 343 -3.54 -0.52 5.91
N THR A 344 -3.11 -1.35 6.85
CA THR A 344 -3.88 -1.74 8.03
C THR A 344 -5.35 -2.09 7.74
N TYR A 345 -5.62 -2.77 6.61
CA TYR A 345 -6.97 -2.98 6.06
C TYR A 345 -8.01 -3.50 7.09
N PRO A 346 -7.72 -4.51 7.94
CA PRO A 346 -8.69 -5.06 8.88
C PRO A 346 -8.90 -4.22 10.16
N TYR A 347 -8.14 -3.15 10.36
CA TYR A 347 -8.34 -2.26 11.50
C TYR A 347 -9.47 -1.25 11.26
N ALA A 348 -9.72 -0.88 10.01
CA ALA A 348 -10.82 0.00 9.62
C ALA A 348 -12.18 -0.71 9.69
N ASP A 349 -13.28 0.07 9.74
CA ASP A 349 -14.63 -0.50 9.71
C ASP A 349 -14.86 -1.36 8.47
N ALA A 350 -15.17 -2.63 8.67
CA ALA A 350 -15.21 -3.62 7.60
C ALA A 350 -16.34 -3.39 6.59
N ASP A 351 -17.48 -2.83 7.00
CA ASP A 351 -18.60 -2.53 6.10
C ASP A 351 -18.31 -1.28 5.25
N ALA A 352 -17.67 -0.29 5.85
CA ALA A 352 -17.21 0.90 5.13
C ALA A 352 -16.11 0.54 4.12
N MET A 353 -15.16 -0.33 4.49
CA MET A 353 -14.13 -0.80 3.56
C MET A 353 -14.71 -1.67 2.44
N ALA A 354 -15.73 -2.48 2.71
CA ALA A 354 -16.44 -3.23 1.68
C ALA A 354 -17.19 -2.29 0.72
N LEU A 355 -17.79 -1.21 1.22
CA LEU A 355 -18.41 -0.17 0.39
C LEU A 355 -17.38 0.52 -0.52
N TRP A 356 -16.22 0.89 0.05
CA TRP A 356 -15.12 1.46 -0.72
C TRP A 356 -14.68 0.52 -1.84
N MET A 357 -14.37 -0.74 -1.52
CA MET A 357 -13.92 -1.73 -2.49
C MET A 357 -14.96 -2.02 -3.57
N LYS A 358 -16.25 -2.13 -3.18
CA LYS A 358 -17.35 -2.30 -4.13
C LYS A 358 -17.42 -1.13 -5.11
N THR A 359 -17.32 0.10 -4.60
CA THR A 359 -17.37 1.31 -5.43
C THR A 359 -16.20 1.37 -6.42
N ILE A 360 -14.98 1.02 -5.95
CA ILE A 360 -13.79 0.95 -6.82
C ILE A 360 -13.94 -0.16 -7.87
N ASP A 361 -14.45 -1.33 -7.49
CA ASP A 361 -14.63 -2.46 -8.43
C ASP A 361 -15.72 -2.17 -9.49
N GLU A 362 -16.79 -1.48 -9.09
CA GLU A 362 -17.84 -1.04 -10.03
C GLU A 362 -17.32 -0.01 -11.03
N GLU A 363 -16.52 0.96 -10.59
CA GLU A 363 -15.96 2.00 -11.49
C GLU A 363 -14.80 1.46 -12.32
N TYR A 364 -13.92 0.63 -11.73
CA TYR A 364 -12.68 0.12 -12.33
C TYR A 364 -12.59 -1.41 -12.21
N PRO A 365 -13.35 -2.18 -13.00
CA PRO A 365 -13.48 -3.63 -12.81
C PRO A 365 -12.16 -4.40 -12.99
N ASN A 366 -11.21 -3.86 -13.76
CA ASN A 366 -9.91 -4.46 -14.04
C ASN A 366 -8.79 -3.93 -13.13
N PHE A 367 -9.08 -2.95 -12.27
CA PHE A 367 -8.13 -2.41 -11.29
C PHE A 367 -7.93 -3.38 -10.14
N ASN A 368 -6.77 -3.36 -9.49
CA ASN A 368 -6.48 -4.23 -8.36
C ASN A 368 -6.11 -3.44 -7.10
N VAL A 369 -6.58 -3.96 -5.98
CA VAL A 369 -6.24 -3.47 -4.64
C VAL A 369 -5.76 -4.65 -3.82
N VAL A 370 -4.61 -4.49 -3.16
CA VAL A 370 -4.14 -5.42 -2.12
C VAL A 370 -4.32 -4.80 -0.75
N GLY A 371 -4.99 -5.52 0.15
CA GLY A 371 -5.13 -5.12 1.56
C GLY A 371 -4.08 -5.80 2.43
N GLU A 372 -3.49 -5.04 3.33
CA GLU A 372 -2.62 -5.60 4.35
C GLU A 372 -3.44 -6.35 5.40
N THR A 373 -3.35 -7.68 5.38
CA THR A 373 -4.06 -8.59 6.29
C THR A 373 -3.04 -9.31 7.18
N TRP A 374 -2.43 -8.59 8.12
CA TRP A 374 -1.29 -9.08 8.88
C TRP A 374 -1.68 -10.07 9.98
N VAL A 375 -1.98 -11.29 9.58
CA VAL A 375 -2.10 -12.45 10.46
C VAL A 375 -1.45 -13.66 9.76
N SER A 376 -0.67 -14.43 10.50
CA SER A 376 0.08 -15.57 9.93
C SER A 376 -0.76 -16.85 9.77
N ASP A 377 -2.08 -16.74 9.86
CA ASP A 377 -3.02 -17.87 9.73
C ASP A 377 -3.81 -17.77 8.43
N PRO A 378 -3.68 -18.75 7.51
CA PRO A 378 -4.37 -18.70 6.22
C PRO A 378 -5.88 -18.53 6.27
N PRO A 379 -6.63 -19.15 7.21
CA PRO A 379 -8.09 -18.94 7.31
C PRO A 379 -8.46 -17.48 7.54
N TYR A 380 -7.71 -16.78 8.39
CA TYR A 380 -7.94 -15.36 8.63
C TYR A 380 -7.76 -14.53 7.35
N THR A 381 -6.64 -14.71 6.66
CA THR A 381 -6.34 -14.00 5.42
C THR A 381 -7.37 -14.30 4.33
N ALA A 382 -7.76 -15.57 4.17
CA ALA A 382 -8.76 -16.00 3.20
C ALA A 382 -10.17 -15.43 3.49
N ALA A 383 -10.50 -15.16 4.76
CA ALA A 383 -11.78 -14.54 5.13
C ALA A 383 -11.92 -13.12 4.56
N TRP A 384 -10.81 -12.42 4.30
CA TRP A 384 -10.80 -11.07 3.75
C TRP A 384 -10.77 -11.00 2.22
N GLN A 385 -10.58 -12.12 1.51
CA GLN A 385 -10.61 -12.08 0.05
C GLN A 385 -12.05 -11.96 -0.48
N LYS A 386 -12.22 -11.24 -1.58
CA LYS A 386 -13.51 -11.12 -2.31
C LYS A 386 -14.13 -12.49 -2.54
N ASP A 387 -15.44 -12.60 -2.28
CA ASP A 387 -16.24 -13.82 -2.44
C ASP A 387 -15.82 -14.99 -1.52
N SER A 388 -15.17 -14.68 -0.38
CA SER A 388 -14.79 -15.68 0.63
C SER A 388 -16.00 -16.47 1.11
N LYS A 389 -15.87 -17.81 1.12
CA LYS A 389 -16.92 -18.72 1.58
C LYS A 389 -16.89 -18.95 3.09
N ILE A 390 -15.84 -18.50 3.76
CA ILE A 390 -15.65 -18.66 5.21
C ILE A 390 -15.91 -17.37 5.98
N SER A 391 -16.26 -16.29 5.29
CA SER A 391 -16.65 -15.00 5.87
C SER A 391 -18.15 -14.77 5.71
N GLN A 392 -18.79 -14.18 6.72
CA GLN A 392 -20.18 -13.73 6.64
C GLN A 392 -20.38 -12.47 5.80
N ARG A 393 -19.27 -11.78 5.48
CA ARG A 393 -19.25 -10.51 4.73
C ARG A 393 -18.40 -10.67 3.47
N ASN A 394 -18.88 -10.13 2.36
CA ASN A 394 -18.03 -9.95 1.19
C ASN A 394 -17.25 -8.63 1.31
N SER A 395 -15.94 -8.70 1.40
CA SER A 395 -15.06 -7.53 1.46
C SER A 395 -14.88 -6.83 0.12
N TYR A 396 -15.17 -7.49 -0.99
CA TYR A 396 -14.82 -7.11 -2.36
C TYR A 396 -13.30 -6.93 -2.60
N LEU A 397 -12.45 -7.19 -1.62
CA LEU A 397 -11.00 -7.07 -1.71
C LEU A 397 -10.42 -8.19 -2.59
N LYS A 398 -9.90 -7.84 -3.76
CA LYS A 398 -9.40 -8.84 -4.72
C LYS A 398 -8.14 -9.54 -4.24
N THR A 399 -7.21 -8.80 -3.65
CA THR A 399 -5.89 -9.32 -3.26
C THR A 399 -5.64 -9.12 -1.76
N VAL A 400 -5.11 -10.14 -1.11
CA VAL A 400 -4.71 -10.16 0.30
C VAL A 400 -3.23 -10.51 0.43
N MET A 401 -2.57 -10.10 1.52
CA MET A 401 -1.15 -10.37 1.76
C MET A 401 -0.93 -11.69 2.52
N ASP A 402 -0.03 -12.55 2.01
CA ASP A 402 0.30 -13.87 2.56
C ASP A 402 1.36 -13.79 3.67
N PHE A 403 1.00 -13.25 4.82
CA PHE A 403 1.87 -13.26 6.01
C PHE A 403 2.16 -14.65 6.54
N SER A 404 1.30 -15.65 6.22
CA SER A 404 1.56 -17.04 6.57
C SER A 404 2.74 -17.59 5.79
N PHE A 405 2.81 -17.35 4.47
CA PHE A 405 3.98 -17.73 3.67
C PHE A 405 5.24 -17.05 4.18
N HIS A 406 5.18 -15.73 4.44
CA HIS A 406 6.29 -14.99 5.03
C HIS A 406 6.80 -15.64 6.33
N ALA A 407 5.92 -15.92 7.27
CA ALA A 407 6.30 -16.53 8.54
C ALA A 407 6.94 -17.91 8.35
N LYS A 408 6.34 -18.77 7.52
CA LYS A 408 6.80 -20.14 7.29
C LYS A 408 8.11 -20.21 6.53
N ILE A 409 8.31 -19.37 5.51
CA ILE A 409 9.58 -19.39 4.74
C ILE A 409 10.75 -18.86 5.58
N ASN A 410 10.50 -17.88 6.46
CA ASN A 410 11.50 -17.36 7.38
C ASN A 410 11.85 -18.35 8.51
N GLN A 411 10.94 -19.22 8.90
CA GLN A 411 11.25 -20.34 9.81
C GLN A 411 12.02 -21.43 9.09
N ALA A 412 11.56 -21.84 7.90
CA ALA A 412 12.12 -22.92 7.12
C ALA A 412 13.60 -22.74 6.75
N LYS A 413 14.08 -21.49 6.59
CA LYS A 413 15.47 -21.20 6.23
C LYS A 413 16.51 -21.68 7.25
N TYR A 414 16.12 -21.82 8.52
CA TYR A 414 16.98 -22.27 9.62
C TYR A 414 16.88 -23.78 9.90
N GLU A 415 16.03 -24.48 9.18
CA GLU A 415 15.69 -25.87 9.44
C GLU A 415 16.13 -26.80 8.29
N ASN A 416 16.39 -28.06 8.62
CA ASN A 416 16.48 -29.10 7.61
C ASN A 416 15.10 -29.72 7.37
N THR A 417 14.86 -30.13 6.14
CA THR A 417 13.64 -30.86 5.75
C THR A 417 13.81 -32.34 6.06
N ASP A 418 13.81 -32.71 7.33
CA ASP A 418 14.08 -34.10 7.82
C ASP A 418 12.98 -34.64 8.72
N GLY A 419 12.02 -33.83 9.12
CA GLY A 419 10.82 -34.23 9.88
C GLY A 419 9.53 -33.79 9.18
N SER A 420 8.38 -34.13 9.77
CA SER A 420 7.08 -33.84 9.17
C SER A 420 6.62 -32.39 9.29
N GLY A 421 7.20 -31.58 10.17
CA GLY A 421 6.75 -30.21 10.48
C GLY A 421 7.82 -29.13 10.36
N ASN A 422 8.98 -29.43 9.73
CA ASN A 422 10.09 -28.51 9.63
C ASN A 422 10.59 -28.29 8.18
N GLY A 423 11.41 -27.29 7.99
CA GLY A 423 11.97 -26.93 6.69
C GLY A 423 10.89 -26.73 5.62
N MET A 424 11.05 -27.35 4.47
CA MET A 424 10.12 -27.22 3.33
C MET A 424 8.73 -27.81 3.59
N ASN A 425 8.54 -28.65 4.63
CA ASN A 425 7.20 -29.09 5.02
C ASN A 425 6.31 -27.93 5.45
N ARG A 426 6.88 -26.89 6.06
CA ARG A 426 6.13 -25.67 6.41
C ARG A 426 5.55 -24.97 5.18
N ILE A 427 6.31 -24.96 4.09
CA ILE A 427 5.90 -24.36 2.82
C ILE A 427 4.85 -25.22 2.13
N TYR A 428 5.03 -26.53 2.12
CA TYR A 428 4.02 -27.47 1.65
C TYR A 428 2.70 -27.25 2.37
N GLU A 429 2.71 -27.20 3.70
CA GLU A 429 1.51 -26.98 4.52
C GLU A 429 0.87 -25.62 4.28
N ASN A 430 1.64 -24.56 3.97
CA ASN A 430 1.04 -23.26 3.64
C ASN A 430 0.12 -23.36 2.43
N PHE A 431 0.56 -24.01 1.38
CA PHE A 431 -0.23 -24.12 0.14
C PHE A 431 -1.35 -25.15 0.22
N VAL A 432 -1.37 -26.05 1.21
CA VAL A 432 -2.53 -26.92 1.50
C VAL A 432 -3.79 -26.06 1.74
N TYR A 433 -3.65 -24.91 2.36
CA TYR A 433 -4.77 -24.03 2.67
C TYR A 433 -5.31 -23.22 1.47
N ASP A 434 -4.74 -23.40 0.27
CA ASP A 434 -5.22 -22.69 -0.93
C ASP A 434 -6.69 -22.96 -1.26
N TYR A 435 -7.27 -24.07 -0.77
CA TYR A 435 -8.68 -24.37 -0.91
C TYR A 435 -9.61 -23.36 -0.19
N LEU A 436 -9.08 -22.58 0.76
CA LEU A 436 -9.84 -21.54 1.47
C LEU A 436 -9.99 -20.26 0.65
N TYR A 437 -9.04 -19.98 -0.24
CA TYR A 437 -9.04 -18.77 -1.04
C TYR A 437 -9.93 -18.91 -2.27
N PRO A 438 -10.90 -18.00 -2.50
CA PRO A 438 -11.63 -17.95 -3.77
C PRO A 438 -10.70 -17.85 -4.98
N ASN A 439 -9.61 -17.10 -4.86
CA ASN A 439 -8.61 -16.95 -5.92
C ASN A 439 -7.18 -16.95 -5.38
N PRO A 440 -6.53 -18.12 -5.28
CA PRO A 440 -5.13 -18.21 -4.84
C PRO A 440 -4.13 -17.42 -5.71
N SER A 441 -4.46 -17.16 -6.99
CA SER A 441 -3.62 -16.32 -7.88
C SER A 441 -3.64 -14.84 -7.50
N SER A 442 -4.62 -14.40 -6.73
CA SER A 442 -4.73 -13.04 -6.20
C SER A 442 -4.34 -12.96 -4.72
N VAL A 443 -3.36 -13.76 -4.30
CA VAL A 443 -2.74 -13.67 -2.98
C VAL A 443 -1.32 -13.17 -3.18
N MET A 444 -0.94 -12.06 -2.53
CA MET A 444 0.38 -11.46 -2.66
C MET A 444 1.33 -12.06 -1.62
N ALA A 445 2.35 -12.78 -2.09
CA ALA A 445 3.35 -13.41 -1.24
C ALA A 445 4.67 -12.64 -1.27
N PHE A 446 5.40 -12.72 -0.16
CA PHE A 446 6.69 -12.05 0.01
C PHE A 446 7.54 -12.78 1.04
N VAL A 447 8.85 -12.59 1.00
CA VAL A 447 9.77 -13.15 1.99
C VAL A 447 10.22 -12.13 3.03
N GLU A 448 10.18 -10.86 2.66
CA GLU A 448 10.50 -9.70 3.50
C GLU A 448 9.79 -8.45 2.99
N ASN A 449 9.56 -7.48 3.86
CA ASN A 449 9.06 -6.16 3.51
C ASN A 449 9.61 -5.10 4.50
N HIS A 450 9.11 -3.87 4.42
CA HIS A 450 9.57 -2.75 5.26
C HIS A 450 9.19 -2.86 6.75
N ASP A 451 8.30 -3.79 7.11
CA ASP A 451 7.81 -4.01 8.47
C ASP A 451 8.35 -5.28 9.12
N THR A 452 9.12 -6.06 8.38
CA THR A 452 9.69 -7.33 8.86
C THR A 452 11.22 -7.26 8.87
N ASP A 453 11.86 -8.21 9.55
CA ASP A 453 13.29 -8.41 9.37
C ASP A 453 13.62 -8.71 7.90
N ARG A 454 14.79 -8.28 7.45
CA ARG A 454 15.32 -8.74 6.17
C ARG A 454 15.46 -10.26 6.20
N PHE A 455 15.22 -10.93 5.08
CA PHE A 455 15.33 -12.39 5.00
C PHE A 455 16.72 -12.91 5.40
N LEU A 456 17.76 -12.17 5.07
CA LEU A 456 19.13 -12.48 5.48
C LEU A 456 19.40 -12.21 6.98
N GLY A 457 18.51 -11.48 7.67
CA GLY A 457 18.76 -11.05 9.05
C GLY A 457 20.05 -10.25 9.16
N ASN A 458 20.91 -10.61 10.11
CA ASN A 458 22.28 -10.09 10.21
C ASN A 458 23.32 -10.97 9.49
N GLY A 459 22.86 -12.02 8.80
CA GLY A 459 23.71 -12.98 8.08
C GLY A 459 23.82 -12.71 6.58
N ARG A 460 24.32 -13.73 5.85
CA ARG A 460 24.50 -13.71 4.40
C ARG A 460 24.21 -15.07 3.74
N ASP A 461 23.19 -15.80 4.21
CA ASP A 461 22.82 -17.09 3.59
C ASP A 461 22.10 -16.86 2.24
N THR A 462 22.89 -16.59 1.21
CA THR A 462 22.42 -16.40 -0.16
C THR A 462 21.79 -17.65 -0.75
N THR A 463 22.15 -18.84 -0.26
CA THR A 463 21.57 -20.11 -0.72
C THR A 463 20.12 -20.23 -0.27
N ALA A 464 19.83 -19.95 1.01
CA ALA A 464 18.47 -19.92 1.51
C ALA A 464 17.62 -18.85 0.79
N LEU A 465 18.20 -17.66 0.54
CA LEU A 465 17.51 -16.60 -0.21
C LEU A 465 17.15 -17.05 -1.63
N LYS A 466 18.08 -17.71 -2.35
CA LYS A 466 17.81 -18.26 -3.69
C LYS A 466 16.71 -19.33 -3.67
N GLN A 467 16.69 -20.21 -2.68
CA GLN A 467 15.59 -21.18 -2.51
C GLN A 467 14.25 -20.47 -2.31
N ALA A 468 14.20 -19.46 -1.43
CA ALA A 468 12.99 -18.69 -1.15
C ALA A 468 12.51 -17.93 -2.39
N MET A 469 13.40 -17.27 -3.13
CA MET A 469 13.08 -16.56 -4.37
C MET A 469 12.58 -17.51 -5.47
N ALA A 470 13.20 -18.67 -5.64
CA ALA A 470 12.76 -19.67 -6.63
C ALA A 470 11.33 -20.16 -6.33
N ILE A 471 11.01 -20.41 -5.06
CA ILE A 471 9.65 -20.77 -4.64
C ILE A 471 8.70 -19.59 -4.89
N LEU A 472 8.99 -18.40 -4.36
CA LEU A 472 8.16 -17.22 -4.48
C LEU A 472 7.77 -16.90 -5.94
N LEU A 473 8.73 -17.00 -6.85
CA LEU A 473 8.56 -16.62 -8.26
C LEU A 473 7.91 -17.71 -9.12
N THR A 474 7.72 -18.93 -8.59
CA THR A 474 7.14 -20.05 -9.36
C THR A 474 5.79 -20.54 -8.83
N VAL A 475 5.42 -20.21 -7.60
CA VAL A 475 4.11 -20.57 -7.02
C VAL A 475 2.97 -19.72 -7.56
N LYS A 476 1.74 -20.19 -7.33
CA LYS A 476 0.50 -19.51 -7.73
C LYS A 476 0.19 -18.34 -6.78
N ARG A 477 0.98 -17.26 -6.89
CA ARG A 477 0.91 -16.04 -6.08
C ARG A 477 1.25 -14.81 -6.92
N ILE A 478 0.93 -13.63 -6.42
CA ILE A 478 1.51 -12.37 -6.87
C ILE A 478 2.79 -12.16 -6.05
N PRO A 479 3.98 -12.21 -6.65
CA PRO A 479 5.22 -12.03 -5.88
C PRO A 479 5.50 -10.55 -5.60
N GLN A 480 5.93 -10.27 -4.36
CA GLN A 480 6.46 -8.98 -3.95
C GLN A 480 7.91 -9.13 -3.51
N LEU A 481 8.76 -8.29 -4.06
CA LEU A 481 10.17 -8.11 -3.66
C LEU A 481 10.30 -6.82 -2.83
N TYR A 482 11.23 -6.82 -1.90
CA TYR A 482 11.58 -5.60 -1.15
C TYR A 482 12.90 -5.03 -1.70
N TYR A 483 13.00 -3.71 -1.86
CA TYR A 483 14.19 -3.07 -2.44
C TYR A 483 15.48 -3.53 -1.73
N GLY A 484 16.49 -3.82 -2.52
CA GLY A 484 17.78 -4.28 -2.04
C GLY A 484 17.89 -5.78 -1.75
N THR A 485 16.80 -6.58 -1.90
CA THR A 485 16.87 -8.05 -1.86
C THR A 485 17.83 -8.56 -2.92
N GLU A 486 17.80 -7.95 -4.10
CA GLU A 486 18.61 -8.28 -5.28
C GLU A 486 20.11 -7.97 -5.11
N ILE A 487 20.46 -7.14 -4.15
CA ILE A 487 21.85 -6.78 -3.81
C ILE A 487 22.22 -7.18 -2.37
N LEU A 488 21.50 -8.16 -1.81
CA LEU A 488 21.82 -8.78 -0.52
C LEU A 488 21.74 -7.80 0.68
N MET A 489 20.91 -6.77 0.63
CA MET A 489 20.69 -5.91 1.79
C MET A 489 20.16 -6.74 2.97
N ASN A 490 20.70 -6.49 4.15
CA ASN A 490 20.40 -7.21 5.37
C ASN A 490 20.01 -6.27 6.52
N GLY A 491 19.51 -6.84 7.61
CA GLY A 491 19.15 -6.09 8.83
C GLY A 491 18.05 -6.77 9.63
N THR A 492 17.97 -6.38 10.91
CA THR A 492 16.92 -6.79 11.84
C THR A 492 16.31 -5.58 12.52
N LYS A 493 15.10 -5.74 13.03
CA LYS A 493 14.35 -4.69 13.77
C LYS A 493 14.74 -4.56 15.23
N GLU A 494 15.73 -5.29 15.73
CA GLU A 494 16.10 -5.35 17.15
C GLU A 494 16.23 -3.96 17.83
N LYS A 495 16.69 -2.95 17.10
CA LYS A 495 16.83 -1.59 17.62
C LYS A 495 15.69 -0.69 17.17
N THR A 496 15.49 -0.54 15.88
CA THR A 496 14.40 0.22 15.27
C THR A 496 14.12 -0.30 13.87
N ASP A 497 12.96 0.04 13.30
CA ASP A 497 12.60 -0.27 11.91
C ASP A 497 13.62 0.29 10.89
N GLY A 498 14.29 1.39 11.22
CA GLY A 498 15.29 2.00 10.33
C GLY A 498 16.43 1.07 9.94
N TYR A 499 16.73 0.03 10.74
CA TYR A 499 17.78 -0.95 10.41
C TYR A 499 17.40 -1.94 9.31
N VAL A 500 16.11 -2.11 9.03
CA VAL A 500 15.62 -2.87 7.86
C VAL A 500 15.26 -1.95 6.69
N ARG A 501 15.28 -0.63 6.91
CA ARG A 501 14.92 0.45 5.97
C ARG A 501 16.15 1.30 5.61
N LYS A 502 17.28 0.64 5.36
CA LYS A 502 18.55 1.29 5.01
C LYS A 502 18.49 1.96 3.65
N ASP A 503 19.38 2.93 3.41
CA ASP A 503 19.55 3.55 2.11
C ASP A 503 20.00 2.53 1.05
N PHE A 504 19.49 2.70 -0.17
CA PHE A 504 19.97 1.93 -1.31
C PHE A 504 21.34 2.46 -1.73
N PRO A 505 22.37 1.60 -1.83
CA PRO A 505 23.74 2.06 -2.12
C PRO A 505 23.85 2.71 -3.49
N GLY A 506 24.38 3.92 -3.53
CA GLY A 506 24.52 4.72 -4.74
C GLY A 506 23.35 5.68 -4.99
N GLY A 507 22.33 5.67 -4.09
CA GLY A 507 21.19 6.58 -4.17
C GLY A 507 21.47 7.99 -3.64
N PHE A 508 22.56 8.17 -2.91
CA PHE A 508 22.82 9.42 -2.19
C PHE A 508 24.27 9.90 -2.37
N PRO A 509 24.49 11.22 -2.34
CA PRO A 509 25.85 11.77 -2.37
C PRO A 509 26.70 11.20 -1.21
N GLY A 510 27.92 10.78 -1.54
CA GLY A 510 28.89 10.25 -0.58
C GLY A 510 28.75 8.77 -0.25
N ASP A 511 27.90 8.03 -0.97
CA ASP A 511 27.82 6.58 -0.82
C ASP A 511 29.12 5.90 -1.26
N ASP A 512 29.53 4.84 -0.56
CA ASP A 512 30.80 4.14 -0.79
C ASP A 512 30.85 3.44 -2.16
N HIS A 513 29.69 2.99 -2.68
CA HIS A 513 29.57 2.36 -3.99
C HIS A 513 28.20 2.60 -4.60
N ASN A 514 28.01 2.23 -5.86
CA ASN A 514 26.77 2.45 -6.61
C ASN A 514 26.19 1.10 -7.10
N ALA A 515 25.20 0.58 -6.38
CA ALA A 515 24.57 -0.69 -6.72
C ALA A 515 23.58 -0.61 -7.90
N PHE A 516 23.27 0.58 -8.41
CA PHE A 516 22.45 0.72 -9.61
C PHE A 516 23.16 0.23 -10.88
N THR A 517 24.48 0.13 -10.88
CA THR A 517 25.26 -0.28 -12.06
C THR A 517 26.05 -1.55 -11.81
N ALA A 518 26.22 -2.38 -12.84
CA ALA A 518 26.99 -3.62 -12.75
C ALA A 518 28.44 -3.36 -12.32
N GLY A 519 29.06 -2.27 -12.76
CA GLY A 519 30.43 -1.90 -12.39
C GLY A 519 30.57 -1.35 -10.98
N GLY A 520 29.47 -0.93 -10.36
CA GLY A 520 29.46 -0.40 -8.99
C GLY A 520 29.03 -1.42 -7.94
N ARG A 521 28.39 -2.52 -8.34
CA ARG A 521 28.03 -3.62 -7.44
C ARG A 521 29.27 -4.39 -7.00
N THR A 522 29.30 -4.86 -5.78
CA THR A 522 30.29 -5.89 -5.36
C THR A 522 30.10 -7.18 -6.16
N PRO A 523 31.10 -8.08 -6.23
CA PRO A 523 30.96 -9.37 -6.92
C PRO A 523 29.75 -10.19 -6.43
N GLU A 524 29.49 -10.22 -5.13
CA GLU A 524 28.37 -10.95 -4.53
C GLU A 524 27.01 -10.31 -4.88
N GLU A 525 26.91 -8.99 -4.78
CA GLU A 525 25.72 -8.24 -5.18
C GLU A 525 25.41 -8.47 -6.66
N ASN A 526 26.43 -8.35 -7.53
CA ASN A 526 26.24 -8.55 -8.96
C ASN A 526 25.86 -9.99 -9.31
N ALA A 527 26.41 -10.97 -8.60
CA ALA A 527 26.04 -12.38 -8.77
C ALA A 527 24.57 -12.63 -8.38
N MET A 528 24.10 -12.05 -7.27
CA MET A 528 22.68 -12.16 -6.86
C MET A 528 21.76 -11.41 -7.79
N PHE A 529 22.10 -10.18 -8.16
CA PHE A 529 21.33 -9.38 -9.11
C PHE A 529 21.15 -10.13 -10.45
N THR A 530 22.24 -10.63 -11.01
CA THR A 530 22.22 -11.36 -12.29
C THR A 530 21.37 -12.64 -12.21
N TRP A 531 21.49 -13.37 -11.10
CA TRP A 531 20.70 -14.57 -10.86
C TRP A 531 19.20 -14.26 -10.77
N LEU A 532 18.84 -13.22 -9.99
CA LEU A 532 17.45 -12.84 -9.80
C LEU A 532 16.86 -12.22 -11.06
N SER A 533 17.60 -11.34 -11.74
CA SER A 533 17.19 -10.74 -13.00
C SER A 533 16.88 -11.78 -14.08
N ARG A 534 17.74 -12.81 -14.22
CA ARG A 534 17.48 -13.94 -15.12
C ARG A 534 16.14 -14.61 -14.83
N LEU A 535 15.84 -14.89 -13.57
CA LEU A 535 14.61 -15.55 -13.16
C LEU A 535 13.37 -14.65 -13.37
N LEU A 536 13.50 -13.36 -13.10
CA LEU A 536 12.45 -12.37 -13.31
C LEU A 536 12.11 -12.21 -14.80
N HIS A 537 13.11 -12.09 -15.66
CA HIS A 537 12.90 -12.01 -17.13
C HIS A 537 12.33 -13.31 -17.71
N TRP A 538 12.77 -14.47 -17.23
CA TRP A 538 12.19 -15.76 -17.63
C TRP A 538 10.71 -15.85 -17.24
N ARG A 539 10.34 -15.30 -16.08
CA ARG A 539 8.97 -15.31 -15.59
C ARG A 539 8.05 -14.41 -16.41
N GLN A 540 8.57 -13.31 -16.96
CA GLN A 540 7.77 -12.38 -17.78
C GLN A 540 7.21 -13.11 -19.01
N GLY A 541 5.88 -13.02 -19.18
CA GLY A 541 5.18 -13.68 -20.28
C GLY A 541 5.16 -15.22 -20.23
N ASN A 542 5.61 -15.83 -19.14
CA ASN A 542 5.56 -17.27 -18.96
C ASN A 542 4.16 -17.71 -18.51
N ASP A 543 3.34 -18.14 -19.47
CA ASP A 543 1.97 -18.59 -19.24
C ASP A 543 1.88 -19.81 -18.31
N VAL A 544 2.90 -20.67 -18.29
CA VAL A 544 2.94 -21.81 -17.37
C VAL A 544 2.92 -21.35 -15.92
N ILE A 545 3.65 -20.27 -15.61
CA ILE A 545 3.69 -19.69 -14.26
C ILE A 545 2.43 -18.89 -13.94
N THR A 546 1.94 -18.11 -14.89
CA THR A 546 0.85 -17.16 -14.62
C THR A 546 -0.54 -17.78 -14.73
N LYS A 547 -0.74 -18.73 -15.64
CA LYS A 547 -2.04 -19.38 -15.95
C LYS A 547 -2.11 -20.85 -15.51
N GLY A 548 -0.94 -21.49 -15.29
CA GLY A 548 -0.86 -22.91 -15.04
C GLY A 548 -1.53 -23.38 -13.74
N SER A 549 -2.00 -24.61 -13.76
CA SER A 549 -2.35 -25.33 -12.53
C SER A 549 -1.12 -25.56 -11.67
N GLN A 550 -1.30 -25.74 -10.37
CA GLN A 550 -0.22 -26.06 -9.44
C GLN A 550 -0.41 -27.47 -8.89
N THR A 551 0.65 -28.25 -8.87
CA THR A 551 0.75 -29.53 -8.18
C THR A 551 1.92 -29.44 -7.21
N GLN A 552 1.75 -29.86 -5.96
CA GLN A 552 2.85 -29.95 -5.00
C GLN A 552 2.97 -31.38 -4.48
N PHE A 553 4.20 -31.78 -4.19
CA PHE A 553 4.50 -33.08 -3.62
C PHE A 553 4.91 -32.92 -2.16
N ILE A 554 4.44 -33.80 -1.29
CA ILE A 554 4.94 -33.86 0.10
C ILE A 554 6.47 -34.04 0.02
N PRO A 555 7.26 -33.25 0.76
CA PRO A 555 8.71 -33.41 0.79
C PRO A 555 9.13 -34.85 1.04
N TYR A 556 10.02 -35.37 0.20
CA TYR A 556 10.50 -36.74 0.25
C TYR A 556 12.02 -36.76 0.22
N ASN A 557 12.65 -37.46 1.14
CA ASN A 557 14.12 -37.47 1.34
C ASN A 557 14.71 -36.04 1.43
N GLY A 558 13.97 -35.11 2.03
CA GLY A 558 14.36 -33.69 2.14
C GLY A 558 14.17 -32.86 0.87
N VAL A 559 13.65 -33.43 -0.20
CA VAL A 559 13.39 -32.73 -1.47
C VAL A 559 11.91 -32.31 -1.53
N TYR A 560 11.68 -31.02 -1.70
CA TYR A 560 10.36 -30.44 -1.97
C TYR A 560 10.22 -30.12 -3.45
N VAL A 561 9.09 -30.47 -4.03
CA VAL A 561 8.79 -30.24 -5.45
C VAL A 561 7.44 -29.58 -5.62
N ILE A 562 7.44 -28.49 -6.41
CA ILE A 562 6.24 -27.79 -6.88
C ILE A 562 6.27 -27.80 -8.40
N ALA A 563 5.16 -28.14 -9.04
CA ALA A 563 5.02 -28.12 -10.49
C ALA A 563 3.92 -27.15 -10.93
N ARG A 564 4.16 -26.47 -12.05
CA ARG A 564 3.18 -25.65 -12.78
C ARG A 564 2.97 -26.28 -14.16
N ARG A 565 1.70 -26.34 -14.62
CA ARG A 565 1.34 -27.06 -15.86
C ARG A 565 0.35 -26.23 -16.66
N TYR A 566 0.66 -25.99 -17.93
CA TYR A 566 -0.22 -25.25 -18.84
C TYR A 566 0.03 -25.66 -20.30
N ASN A 567 -1.04 -26.02 -21.01
CA ASN A 567 -1.01 -26.37 -22.44
C ASN A 567 0.11 -27.36 -22.83
N GLY A 568 0.28 -28.43 -22.04
CA GLY A 568 1.27 -29.47 -22.30
C GLY A 568 2.72 -29.11 -21.91
N LYS A 569 2.96 -27.87 -21.45
CA LYS A 569 4.25 -27.43 -20.91
C LYS A 569 4.26 -27.55 -19.39
N ASN A 570 5.41 -27.89 -18.84
CA ASN A 570 5.61 -28.05 -17.40
C ASN A 570 6.81 -27.22 -16.92
N VAL A 571 6.66 -26.68 -15.72
CA VAL A 571 7.76 -26.09 -14.93
C VAL A 571 7.77 -26.78 -13.58
N MET A 572 8.93 -27.21 -13.12
CA MET A 572 9.10 -27.92 -11.88
C MET A 572 10.19 -27.28 -11.03
N THR A 573 9.80 -26.71 -9.90
CA THR A 573 10.75 -26.16 -8.91
C THR A 573 11.10 -27.26 -7.93
N VAL A 574 12.39 -27.62 -7.89
CA VAL A 574 12.95 -28.69 -7.07
C VAL A 574 13.89 -28.10 -6.04
N VAL A 575 13.63 -28.35 -4.76
CA VAL A 575 14.40 -27.76 -3.65
C VAL A 575 14.91 -28.88 -2.74
N ASN A 576 16.22 -29.03 -2.66
CA ASN A 576 16.84 -29.82 -1.58
C ASN A 576 16.85 -28.98 -0.30
N GLY A 577 15.92 -29.22 0.61
CA GLY A 577 15.80 -28.49 1.88
C GLY A 577 16.74 -29.01 2.98
N THR A 578 17.83 -29.74 2.63
CA THR A 578 18.77 -30.32 3.61
C THR A 578 20.19 -29.84 3.37
N GLY A 579 21.01 -29.89 4.42
CA GLY A 579 22.46 -29.64 4.34
C GLY A 579 23.29 -30.79 3.80
N ARG A 580 22.69 -31.82 3.17
CA ARG A 580 23.36 -32.97 2.62
C ARG A 580 22.98 -33.23 1.17
N THR A 581 23.84 -33.92 0.43
CA THR A 581 23.49 -34.44 -0.89
C THR A 581 22.38 -35.49 -0.76
N THR A 582 21.38 -35.43 -1.64
CA THR A 582 20.26 -36.37 -1.67
C THR A 582 19.93 -36.78 -3.09
N VAL A 583 19.22 -37.88 -3.25
CA VAL A 583 18.79 -38.38 -4.55
C VAL A 583 17.47 -37.76 -4.94
N PHE A 584 17.40 -37.26 -6.17
CA PHE A 584 16.14 -36.82 -6.78
C PHE A 584 15.39 -38.05 -7.31
N ALA A 585 14.43 -38.56 -6.55
CA ALA A 585 13.64 -39.74 -6.89
C ALA A 585 12.69 -39.47 -8.07
N VAL A 586 13.18 -39.41 -9.29
CA VAL A 586 12.48 -38.95 -10.50
C VAL A 586 11.16 -39.70 -10.74
N LYS A 587 11.15 -41.05 -10.53
CA LYS A 587 9.92 -41.87 -10.66
C LYS A 587 8.76 -41.40 -9.78
N ARG A 588 9.05 -40.80 -8.63
CA ARG A 588 8.03 -40.24 -7.74
C ARG A 588 7.22 -39.10 -8.41
N TYR A 589 7.82 -38.39 -9.34
CA TYR A 589 7.28 -37.23 -10.00
C TYR A 589 6.78 -37.51 -11.43
N ALA A 590 6.60 -38.79 -11.76
CA ALA A 590 6.22 -39.26 -13.09
C ALA A 590 4.93 -38.66 -13.62
N GLU A 591 3.97 -38.31 -12.76
CA GLU A 591 2.71 -37.63 -13.17
C GLU A 591 2.93 -36.24 -13.78
N VAL A 592 4.06 -35.58 -13.51
CA VAL A 592 4.47 -34.30 -14.08
C VAL A 592 5.52 -34.48 -15.14
N ILE A 593 6.54 -35.31 -14.91
CA ILE A 593 7.66 -35.56 -15.81
C ILE A 593 7.19 -36.32 -17.06
N GLY A 594 6.22 -37.21 -16.92
CA GLY A 594 5.75 -38.06 -18.04
C GLY A 594 6.85 -38.94 -18.59
N HIS A 595 7.08 -38.88 -19.90
CA HIS A 595 8.11 -39.59 -20.61
C HIS A 595 9.39 -38.78 -20.86
N ASN A 596 9.49 -37.58 -20.30
CA ASN A 596 10.68 -36.74 -20.48
C ASN A 596 11.87 -37.37 -19.74
N THR A 597 12.99 -37.49 -20.42
CA THR A 597 14.26 -38.00 -19.86
C THR A 597 15.24 -36.90 -19.54
N GLU A 598 14.94 -35.67 -19.98
CA GLU A 598 15.74 -34.47 -19.80
C GLU A 598 14.86 -33.28 -19.55
N ALA A 599 15.37 -32.26 -18.86
CA ALA A 599 14.77 -30.97 -18.66
C ALA A 599 15.82 -29.86 -18.76
N LYS A 600 15.38 -28.66 -19.09
CA LYS A 600 16.23 -27.46 -19.06
C LYS A 600 16.16 -26.81 -17.69
N ASP A 601 17.28 -26.63 -17.00
CA ASP A 601 17.33 -25.82 -15.78
C ASP A 601 17.44 -24.35 -16.12
N VAL A 602 16.38 -23.58 -15.82
CA VAL A 602 16.26 -22.15 -16.07
C VAL A 602 17.37 -21.34 -15.38
N LEU A 603 17.81 -21.77 -14.20
CA LEU A 603 18.77 -21.03 -13.37
C LEU A 603 20.21 -21.12 -13.95
N THR A 604 20.53 -22.21 -14.63
CA THR A 604 21.88 -22.47 -15.14
C THR A 604 21.95 -22.54 -16.67
N ASP A 605 20.81 -22.59 -17.35
CA ASP A 605 20.65 -22.77 -18.79
C ASP A 605 21.19 -24.15 -19.29
N ARG A 606 21.35 -25.13 -18.38
CA ARG A 606 21.88 -26.45 -18.67
C ARG A 606 20.76 -27.47 -18.80
N THR A 607 21.00 -28.48 -19.63
CA THR A 607 20.18 -29.69 -19.66
C THR A 607 20.50 -30.57 -18.46
N VAL A 608 19.48 -31.03 -17.76
CA VAL A 608 19.56 -31.93 -16.61
C VAL A 608 18.92 -33.25 -17.03
N SER A 609 19.67 -34.34 -16.86
CA SER A 609 19.14 -35.68 -17.07
C SER A 609 18.20 -36.07 -15.93
N LEU A 610 17.02 -36.59 -16.28
CA LEU A 610 15.98 -37.00 -15.33
C LEU A 610 16.07 -38.52 -15.11
N THR A 611 17.04 -38.92 -14.31
CA THR A 611 17.25 -40.33 -13.93
C THR A 611 17.15 -40.51 -12.42
N ASP A 612 16.80 -41.71 -11.96
CA ASP A 612 16.60 -42.01 -10.54
C ASP A 612 17.86 -41.89 -9.66
N ASP A 613 19.03 -41.75 -10.26
CA ASP A 613 20.32 -41.53 -9.60
C ASP A 613 20.81 -40.08 -9.63
N THR A 614 19.98 -39.16 -10.17
CA THR A 614 20.30 -37.72 -10.18
C THR A 614 20.54 -37.21 -8.75
N GLN A 615 21.74 -36.69 -8.51
CA GLN A 615 22.14 -36.17 -7.21
C GLN A 615 21.82 -34.69 -7.09
N LEU A 616 21.24 -34.30 -5.99
CA LEU A 616 21.02 -32.90 -5.60
C LEU A 616 22.01 -32.51 -4.50
N GLU A 617 22.91 -31.60 -4.80
CA GLU A 617 23.84 -31.02 -3.83
C GLU A 617 23.08 -30.43 -2.60
N PRO A 618 23.78 -30.24 -1.47
CA PRO A 618 23.20 -29.59 -0.30
C PRO A 618 22.55 -28.24 -0.66
N ARG A 619 21.33 -28.03 -0.20
CA ARG A 619 20.56 -26.77 -0.39
C ARG A 619 20.37 -26.39 -1.87
N LYS A 620 20.53 -27.30 -2.81
CA LYS A 620 20.34 -27.05 -4.24
C LYS A 620 18.89 -26.66 -4.54
N VAL A 621 18.73 -25.69 -5.43
CA VAL A 621 17.46 -25.38 -6.08
C VAL A 621 17.62 -25.48 -7.60
N MET A 622 16.62 -26.03 -8.29
CA MET A 622 16.52 -26.07 -9.76
C MET A 622 15.11 -25.63 -10.17
N ILE A 623 15.01 -25.02 -11.33
CA ILE A 623 13.73 -24.74 -12.00
C ILE A 623 13.81 -25.40 -13.37
N LEU A 624 13.08 -26.49 -13.53
CA LEU A 624 13.15 -27.37 -14.69
C LEU A 624 11.96 -27.12 -15.63
N GLU A 625 12.26 -26.88 -16.91
CA GLU A 625 11.25 -26.77 -17.98
C GLU A 625 11.29 -28.00 -18.90
N PHE A 626 10.13 -28.53 -19.25
CA PHE A 626 9.99 -29.65 -20.20
C PHE A 626 8.56 -29.77 -20.77
#